data_b0d83294df63408a3137555e34d83417
#
_entry.id   b0d83294df63408a3137555e34d83417
#
_cell.length_a   1.000
_cell.length_b   1.000
_cell.length_c   1.000
_cell.angle_alpha   90.00
_cell.angle_beta   90.00
_cell.angle_gamma   90.00
#
_symmetry.space_group_name_H-M   'P 1'
#
loop_
_entity.id
_entity.type
_entity.pdbx_description
1 polymer ?
#
loop_
_entity_poly.entity_id
_entity_poly.type
_entity_poly.pdbx_seq_one_letter_code
_entity_poly.pdbx_strand_id
1 'polypeptide(L)'
;LVETGRSPNIKIITKAELISVEGDVGNFTAKVRKNPRYIDEDLCTACGDCGKYCPVIISDNYNETLTFTKNAHRDYDQAVPASFHIDPANCLYQNHEACRICVSACQAKAINLYQQEEMLELNIGAIILVPGFGRISEEVLEKYGYGRLPDVVTGMEFERLTSASGPTMGKIIRPSDGRHAKRIAFLQCIGVRDL
;
A
#
# COMPACT_ATOMS: atom_id res chain seq x y z
N LEU A 1 9.79 0.80 -11.25
CA LEU A 1 8.59 -0.06 -11.28
C LEU A 1 7.91 -0.06 -12.65
N VAL A 2 7.64 1.10 -13.27
CA VAL A 2 6.95 1.16 -14.58
C VAL A 2 7.73 0.42 -15.67
N GLU A 3 9.03 0.60 -15.76
CA GLU A 3 9.88 -0.14 -16.71
C GLU A 3 9.92 -1.64 -16.41
N THR A 4 10.02 -2.00 -15.13
CA THR A 4 9.94 -3.40 -14.69
C THR A 4 8.62 -4.05 -15.11
N GLY A 5 7.50 -3.34 -14.91
CA GLY A 5 6.18 -3.83 -15.30
C GLY A 5 5.95 -3.94 -16.82
N ARG A 6 6.77 -3.28 -17.62
CA ARG A 6 6.73 -3.37 -19.09
C ARG A 6 7.63 -4.48 -19.67
N SER A 7 8.50 -5.04 -18.83
CA SER A 7 9.41 -6.11 -19.29
C SER A 7 8.63 -7.40 -19.55
N PRO A 8 8.74 -8.00 -20.75
CA PRO A 8 8.06 -9.26 -21.07
C PRO A 8 8.57 -10.45 -20.26
N ASN A 9 9.77 -10.32 -19.66
CA ASN A 9 10.42 -11.37 -18.88
C ASN A 9 10.16 -11.25 -17.37
N ILE A 10 9.40 -10.26 -16.93
CA ILE A 10 9.11 -10.02 -15.51
C ILE A 10 7.60 -10.08 -15.28
N LYS A 11 7.17 -11.00 -14.44
CA LYS A 11 5.79 -11.08 -13.97
C LYS A 11 5.73 -10.52 -12.55
N ILE A 12 4.99 -9.43 -12.36
CA ILE A 12 4.75 -8.83 -11.04
C ILE A 12 3.44 -9.41 -10.49
N ILE A 13 3.50 -9.99 -9.29
CA ILE A 13 2.33 -10.48 -8.58
C ILE A 13 2.17 -9.63 -7.33
N THR A 14 1.11 -8.83 -7.29
CA THR A 14 0.81 -7.91 -6.18
C THR A 14 -0.33 -8.43 -5.31
N LYS A 15 -0.50 -7.86 -4.10
CA LYS A 15 -1.45 -8.36 -3.08
C LYS A 15 -1.25 -9.84 -2.80
N ALA A 16 0.00 -10.27 -2.73
CA ALA A 16 0.37 -11.67 -2.62
C ALA A 16 1.29 -11.91 -1.43
N GLU A 17 1.20 -13.10 -0.87
CA GLU A 17 1.99 -13.56 0.26
C GLU A 17 2.69 -14.87 -0.08
N LEU A 18 3.98 -14.96 0.22
CA LEU A 18 4.72 -16.21 0.12
C LEU A 18 4.35 -17.11 1.32
N ILE A 19 3.70 -18.23 1.05
CA ILE A 19 3.20 -19.14 2.09
C ILE A 19 4.26 -20.17 2.47
N SER A 20 4.90 -20.81 1.47
CA SER A 20 5.97 -21.78 1.69
C SER A 20 6.94 -21.84 0.54
N VAL A 21 8.14 -22.32 0.85
CA VAL A 21 9.15 -22.67 -0.15
C VAL A 21 9.67 -24.05 0.21
N GLU A 22 9.69 -24.96 -0.76
CA GLU A 22 10.18 -26.32 -0.63
C GLU A 22 11.19 -26.61 -1.77
N GLY A 23 12.02 -27.62 -1.61
CA GLY A 23 13.00 -28.04 -2.62
C GLY A 23 14.43 -27.58 -2.34
N ASP A 24 15.31 -27.75 -3.31
CA ASP A 24 16.75 -27.51 -3.20
C ASP A 24 17.22 -26.45 -4.22
N VAL A 25 18.47 -26.05 -4.12
CA VAL A 25 19.12 -25.08 -5.02
C VAL A 25 18.94 -25.49 -6.48
N GLY A 26 18.37 -24.61 -7.27
CA GLY A 26 18.06 -24.83 -8.68
C GLY A 26 16.67 -25.42 -8.94
N ASN A 27 15.95 -25.89 -7.92
CA ASN A 27 14.64 -26.55 -8.07
C ASN A 27 13.74 -26.29 -6.86
N PHE A 28 13.35 -25.03 -6.65
CA PHE A 28 12.42 -24.66 -5.61
C PHE A 28 10.98 -24.65 -6.11
N THR A 29 10.06 -25.01 -5.23
CA THR A 29 8.62 -24.84 -5.41
C THR A 29 8.13 -23.82 -4.37
N ALA A 30 7.66 -22.67 -4.83
CA ALA A 30 7.10 -21.62 -3.98
C ALA A 30 5.58 -21.59 -4.08
N LYS A 31 4.88 -21.63 -2.95
CA LYS A 31 3.43 -21.44 -2.87
C LYS A 31 3.14 -20.00 -2.50
N VAL A 32 2.39 -19.32 -3.34
CA VAL A 32 2.04 -17.91 -3.20
C VAL A 32 0.53 -17.77 -3.16
N ARG A 33 0.00 -17.15 -2.12
CA ARG A 33 -1.40 -16.77 -2.03
C ARG A 33 -1.59 -15.38 -2.61
N LYS A 34 -2.36 -15.26 -3.68
CA LYS A 34 -2.78 -13.99 -4.25
C LYS A 34 -4.14 -13.60 -3.66
N ASN A 35 -4.18 -12.54 -2.88
CA ASN A 35 -5.41 -12.04 -2.27
C ASN A 35 -6.28 -11.30 -3.29
N PRO A 36 -7.62 -11.33 -3.14
CA PRO A 36 -8.51 -10.67 -4.08
C PRO A 36 -8.32 -9.15 -4.05
N ARG A 37 -8.30 -8.57 -5.23
CA ARG A 37 -8.27 -7.12 -5.46
C ARG A 37 -9.66 -6.55 -5.62
N TYR A 38 -10.63 -7.41 -5.97
CA TYR A 38 -12.00 -7.10 -6.35
C TYR A 38 -12.13 -6.22 -7.60
N ILE A 39 -11.03 -5.99 -8.25
CA ILE A 39 -10.94 -5.26 -9.53
C ILE A 39 -10.01 -6.05 -10.44
N ASP A 40 -10.50 -6.41 -11.61
CA ASP A 40 -9.73 -7.11 -12.63
C ASP A 40 -8.63 -6.18 -13.19
N GLU A 41 -7.39 -6.61 -13.09
CA GLU A 41 -6.21 -5.82 -13.47
C GLU A 41 -6.14 -5.58 -14.98
N ASP A 42 -6.59 -6.56 -15.77
CA ASP A 42 -6.51 -6.54 -17.23
C ASP A 42 -7.64 -5.68 -17.83
N LEU A 43 -8.77 -5.58 -17.17
CA LEU A 43 -9.92 -4.77 -17.60
C LEU A 43 -9.87 -3.33 -17.05
N CYS A 44 -9.14 -3.10 -15.96
CA CYS A 44 -9.12 -1.81 -15.28
C CYS A 44 -8.35 -0.75 -16.08
N THR A 45 -9.03 0.33 -16.45
CA THR A 45 -8.43 1.47 -17.15
C THR A 45 -7.84 2.53 -16.21
N ALA A 46 -7.86 2.30 -14.90
CA ALA A 46 -7.39 3.24 -13.87
C ALA A 46 -8.08 4.63 -13.90
N CYS A 47 -9.32 4.71 -14.37
CA CYS A 47 -10.06 5.98 -14.51
C CYS A 47 -10.42 6.66 -13.18
N GLY A 48 -10.48 5.89 -12.08
CA GLY A 48 -10.75 6.41 -10.75
C GLY A 48 -12.23 6.51 -10.34
N ASP A 49 -13.17 6.23 -11.23
CA ASP A 49 -14.61 6.39 -10.93
C ASP A 49 -15.06 5.53 -9.74
N CYS A 50 -14.54 4.32 -9.60
CA CYS A 50 -14.83 3.46 -8.45
C CYS A 50 -14.45 4.12 -7.12
N GLY A 51 -13.32 4.81 -7.07
CA GLY A 51 -12.89 5.59 -5.91
C GLY A 51 -13.74 6.84 -5.70
N LYS A 52 -13.93 7.62 -6.77
CA LYS A 52 -14.72 8.86 -6.72
C LYS A 52 -16.10 8.67 -6.11
N TYR A 53 -16.79 7.60 -6.49
CA TYR A 53 -18.16 7.33 -6.03
C TYR A 53 -18.22 6.40 -4.79
N CYS A 54 -17.08 5.88 -4.29
CA CYS A 54 -17.06 5.09 -3.08
C CYS A 54 -17.50 5.95 -1.87
N PRO A 55 -18.53 5.56 -1.10
CA PRO A 55 -18.97 6.33 0.06
C PRO A 55 -18.04 6.16 1.27
N VAL A 56 -17.23 5.08 1.29
CA VAL A 56 -16.39 4.74 2.43
C VAL A 56 -15.05 5.47 2.33
N ILE A 57 -14.68 6.11 3.42
CA ILE A 57 -13.39 6.78 3.62
C ILE A 57 -12.60 5.98 4.65
N ILE A 58 -11.34 5.73 4.37
CA ILE A 58 -10.41 4.98 5.23
C ILE A 58 -9.14 5.79 5.46
N SER A 59 -8.37 5.43 6.47
CA SER A 59 -7.01 5.96 6.65
C SER A 59 -6.13 5.52 5.48
N ASP A 60 -5.33 6.43 4.98
CA ASP A 60 -4.41 6.17 3.87
C ASP A 60 -3.10 5.57 4.41
N ASN A 61 -3.03 4.25 4.40
CA ASN A 61 -1.87 3.51 4.90
C ASN A 61 -0.61 3.75 4.05
N TYR A 62 -0.76 4.05 2.76
CA TYR A 62 0.39 4.37 1.91
C TYR A 62 1.04 5.71 2.31
N ASN A 63 0.23 6.65 2.77
CA ASN A 63 0.68 7.92 3.31
C ASN A 63 0.85 7.89 4.84
N GLU A 64 1.17 6.73 5.42
CA GLU A 64 1.44 6.56 6.86
C GLU A 64 0.31 7.09 7.75
N THR A 65 -0.94 6.94 7.32
CA THR A 65 -2.16 7.45 7.99
C THR A 65 -2.23 8.97 8.18
N LEU A 66 -1.34 9.73 7.55
CA LEU A 66 -1.34 11.21 7.60
C LEU A 66 -2.52 11.85 6.87
N THR A 67 -3.24 11.08 6.07
CA THR A 67 -4.43 11.52 5.33
C THR A 67 -5.44 10.38 5.19
N PHE A 68 -6.53 10.67 4.51
CA PHE A 68 -7.58 9.71 4.23
C PHE A 68 -7.70 9.46 2.72
N THR A 69 -8.14 8.26 2.36
CA THR A 69 -8.45 7.88 0.99
C THR A 69 -9.81 7.20 0.92
N LYS A 70 -10.27 6.89 -0.28
CA LYS A 70 -11.48 6.10 -0.49
C LYS A 70 -11.18 4.61 -0.37
N ASN A 71 -12.16 3.82 0.06
CA ASN A 71 -11.98 2.37 0.19
C ASN A 71 -11.68 1.66 -1.15
N ALA A 72 -12.22 2.17 -2.27
CA ALA A 72 -11.77 1.80 -3.60
C ALA A 72 -10.69 2.79 -4.03
N HIS A 73 -9.42 2.40 -4.03
CA HIS A 73 -8.31 3.31 -4.29
C HIS A 73 -7.14 2.63 -5.03
N ARG A 74 -6.18 3.42 -5.39
CA ARG A 74 -4.85 3.06 -5.83
C ARG A 74 -3.86 3.84 -4.95
N ASP A 75 -2.82 3.19 -4.47
CA ASP A 75 -1.92 3.78 -3.47
C ASP A 75 -1.22 5.04 -4.00
N TYR A 76 -0.77 5.02 -5.27
CA TYR A 76 -0.14 6.17 -5.93
C TYR A 76 -0.26 6.06 -7.46
N ASP A 77 -0.08 7.17 -8.15
CA ASP A 77 -0.38 7.26 -9.59
C ASP A 77 0.49 6.37 -10.49
N GLN A 78 1.74 6.10 -10.10
CA GLN A 78 2.68 5.25 -10.84
C GLN A 78 2.69 3.80 -10.35
N ALA A 79 1.66 3.36 -9.61
CA ALA A 79 1.55 1.98 -9.14
C ALA A 79 1.52 0.97 -10.30
N VAL A 80 2.13 -0.17 -10.09
CA VAL A 80 2.11 -1.30 -11.04
C VAL A 80 1.56 -2.53 -10.30
N PRO A 81 0.47 -3.12 -10.79
CA PRO A 81 -0.33 -2.71 -11.95
C PRO A 81 -1.03 -1.37 -11.75
N ALA A 82 -1.29 -0.66 -12.84
CA ALA A 82 -2.04 0.59 -12.83
C ALA A 82 -3.55 0.30 -12.65
N SER A 83 -3.92 -0.37 -11.56
CA SER A 83 -5.31 -0.70 -11.26
C SER A 83 -5.67 -0.32 -9.84
N PHE A 84 -6.95 -0.05 -9.63
CA PHE A 84 -7.51 0.16 -8.30
C PHE A 84 -7.66 -1.17 -7.56
N HIS A 85 -7.91 -1.09 -6.27
CA HIS A 85 -8.30 -2.21 -5.43
C HIS A 85 -9.34 -1.77 -4.39
N ILE A 86 -10.01 -2.73 -3.78
CA ILE A 86 -10.98 -2.51 -2.71
C ILE A 86 -10.46 -3.22 -1.46
N ASP A 87 -10.43 -2.54 -0.32
CA ASP A 87 -10.15 -3.18 0.96
C ASP A 87 -11.42 -3.87 1.47
N PRO A 88 -11.43 -5.21 1.59
CA PRO A 88 -12.60 -5.95 2.04
C PRO A 88 -13.00 -5.61 3.48
N ALA A 89 -12.04 -5.30 4.36
CA ALA A 89 -12.30 -5.04 5.77
C ALA A 89 -13.24 -3.84 5.97
N ASN A 90 -13.20 -2.87 5.05
CA ASN A 90 -13.98 -1.64 5.14
C ASN A 90 -15.08 -1.56 4.07
N CYS A 91 -15.24 -2.58 3.22
CA CYS A 91 -16.22 -2.56 2.14
C CYS A 91 -17.62 -2.88 2.66
N LEU A 92 -18.58 -1.97 2.44
CA LEU A 92 -19.98 -2.20 2.83
C LEU A 92 -20.61 -3.41 2.13
N TYR A 93 -20.17 -3.73 0.91
CA TYR A 93 -20.65 -4.93 0.24
C TYR A 93 -20.09 -6.20 0.86
N GLN A 94 -18.78 -6.25 1.10
CA GLN A 94 -18.12 -7.44 1.65
C GLN A 94 -18.61 -7.78 3.07
N ASN A 95 -18.94 -6.75 3.84
CA ASN A 95 -19.37 -6.93 5.22
C ASN A 95 -20.89 -7.05 5.40
N HIS A 96 -21.68 -6.42 4.52
CA HIS A 96 -23.14 -6.29 4.73
C HIS A 96 -23.97 -6.48 3.46
N GLU A 97 -23.34 -6.76 2.32
CA GLU A 97 -23.98 -6.84 0.99
C GLU A 97 -24.78 -5.56 0.59
N ALA A 98 -24.47 -4.44 1.23
CA ALA A 98 -25.31 -3.24 1.21
C ALA A 98 -24.96 -2.22 0.13
N CYS A 99 -23.81 -2.36 -0.60
CA CYS A 99 -23.36 -1.34 -1.53
C CYS A 99 -22.72 -1.94 -2.79
N ARG A 100 -23.10 -1.43 -3.97
CA ARG A 100 -22.55 -1.81 -5.29
C ARG A 100 -22.26 -0.59 -6.17
N ILE A 101 -22.10 0.59 -5.61
CA ILE A 101 -21.95 1.85 -6.37
C ILE A 101 -20.73 1.77 -7.30
N CYS A 102 -19.60 1.23 -6.84
CA CYS A 102 -18.40 1.05 -7.67
C CYS A 102 -18.67 0.17 -8.90
N VAL A 103 -19.49 -0.90 -8.76
CA VAL A 103 -19.86 -1.77 -9.89
C VAL A 103 -20.63 -0.99 -10.93
N SER A 104 -21.61 -0.19 -10.51
CA SER A 104 -22.43 0.64 -11.41
C SER A 104 -21.64 1.75 -12.07
N ALA A 105 -20.63 2.32 -11.36
CA ALA A 105 -19.79 3.39 -11.86
C ALA A 105 -18.70 2.91 -12.84
N CYS A 106 -18.34 1.63 -12.81
CA CYS A 106 -17.25 1.09 -13.64
C CYS A 106 -17.69 0.83 -15.07
N GLN A 107 -17.33 1.71 -15.99
CA GLN A 107 -17.64 1.55 -17.42
C GLN A 107 -16.88 0.37 -18.05
N ALA A 108 -15.66 0.09 -17.58
CA ALA A 108 -14.85 -1.04 -18.04
C ALA A 108 -15.34 -2.39 -17.50
N LYS A 109 -16.33 -2.40 -16.59
CA LYS A 109 -16.87 -3.61 -15.92
C LYS A 109 -15.79 -4.46 -15.24
N ALA A 110 -14.74 -3.83 -14.77
CA ALA A 110 -13.60 -4.48 -14.11
C ALA A 110 -13.89 -4.91 -12.66
N ILE A 111 -15.03 -4.49 -12.05
CA ILE A 111 -15.33 -4.77 -10.64
C ILE A 111 -15.94 -6.17 -10.49
N ASN A 112 -15.27 -7.03 -9.75
CA ASN A 112 -15.75 -8.35 -9.36
C ASN A 112 -15.72 -8.51 -7.82
N LEU A 113 -16.83 -8.23 -7.16
CA LEU A 113 -16.95 -8.31 -5.70
C LEU A 113 -16.97 -9.77 -5.15
N TYR A 114 -17.02 -10.75 -6.04
CA TYR A 114 -17.01 -12.19 -5.70
C TYR A 114 -15.63 -12.83 -5.91
N GLN A 115 -14.61 -12.04 -6.26
CA GLN A 115 -13.25 -12.55 -6.45
C GLN A 115 -12.77 -13.25 -5.18
N GLN A 116 -12.18 -14.44 -5.34
CA GLN A 116 -11.64 -15.23 -4.25
C GLN A 116 -10.11 -15.17 -4.27
N GLU A 117 -9.49 -15.60 -3.17
CA GLU A 117 -8.06 -15.84 -3.14
C GLU A 117 -7.65 -16.92 -4.14
N GLU A 118 -6.45 -16.82 -4.66
CA GLU A 118 -5.85 -17.75 -5.60
C GLU A 118 -4.53 -18.29 -5.04
N MET A 119 -4.36 -19.60 -5.07
CA MET A 119 -3.09 -20.24 -4.71
C MET A 119 -2.29 -20.51 -5.99
N LEU A 120 -1.12 -19.90 -6.06
CA LEU A 120 -0.18 -20.07 -7.16
C LEU A 120 0.96 -20.99 -6.70
N GLU A 121 1.34 -21.95 -7.53
CA GLU A 121 2.53 -22.77 -7.34
C GLU A 121 3.54 -22.42 -8.43
N LEU A 122 4.72 -21.98 -8.00
CA LEU A 122 5.78 -21.48 -8.89
C LEU A 122 7.01 -22.35 -8.76
N ASN A 123 7.46 -22.92 -9.88
CA ASN A 123 8.73 -23.64 -9.96
C ASN A 123 9.83 -22.68 -10.36
N ILE A 124 10.82 -22.48 -9.49
CA ILE A 124 11.84 -21.44 -9.62
C ILE A 124 13.23 -21.98 -9.27
N GLY A 125 14.25 -21.49 -9.97
CA GLY A 125 15.63 -21.93 -9.78
C GLY A 125 16.36 -21.20 -8.65
N ALA A 126 15.96 -19.96 -8.34
CA ALA A 126 16.59 -19.14 -7.30
C ALA A 126 15.58 -18.18 -6.67
N ILE A 127 15.86 -17.76 -5.43
CA ILE A 127 15.05 -16.82 -4.67
C ILE A 127 15.94 -15.66 -4.23
N ILE A 128 15.48 -14.43 -4.46
CA ILE A 128 16.11 -13.22 -3.93
C ILE A 128 15.12 -12.60 -2.93
N LEU A 129 15.52 -12.54 -1.67
CA LEU A 129 14.71 -11.96 -0.60
C LEU A 129 15.06 -10.49 -0.41
N VAL A 130 14.08 -9.62 -0.62
CA VAL A 130 14.21 -8.17 -0.44
C VAL A 130 13.02 -7.66 0.38
N PRO A 131 12.93 -8.02 1.67
CA PRO A 131 11.75 -7.76 2.51
C PRO A 131 11.62 -6.28 2.93
N GLY A 132 12.56 -5.42 2.58
CA GLY A 132 12.62 -4.05 3.07
C GLY A 132 13.18 -3.96 4.50
N PHE A 133 12.81 -2.91 5.23
CA PHE A 133 13.23 -2.71 6.62
C PHE A 133 12.05 -2.88 7.59
N GLY A 134 12.36 -3.27 8.82
CA GLY A 134 11.38 -3.32 9.90
C GLY A 134 11.11 -1.92 10.49
N ARG A 135 9.88 -1.69 10.91
CA ARG A 135 9.55 -0.46 11.66
C ARG A 135 10.08 -0.58 13.09
N ILE A 136 10.54 0.54 13.63
CA ILE A 136 10.90 0.65 15.06
C ILE A 136 9.60 0.56 15.86
N SER A 137 9.62 -0.13 17.01
CA SER A 137 8.43 -0.24 17.86
C SER A 137 8.00 1.14 18.40
N GLU A 138 6.71 1.33 18.55
CA GLU A 138 6.15 2.58 19.08
C GLU A 138 6.69 2.89 20.49
N GLU A 139 6.90 1.90 21.32
CA GLU A 139 7.46 2.05 22.66
C GLU A 139 8.84 2.75 22.69
N VAL A 140 9.66 2.47 21.66
CA VAL A 140 10.95 3.14 21.51
C VAL A 140 10.76 4.57 21.01
N LEU A 141 9.86 4.79 20.09
CA LEU A 141 9.57 6.10 19.51
C LEU A 141 8.91 7.06 20.53
N GLU A 142 8.08 6.53 21.44
CA GLU A 142 7.43 7.31 22.50
C GLU A 142 8.44 8.01 23.42
N LYS A 143 9.61 7.42 23.67
CA LYS A 143 10.69 8.05 24.43
C LYS A 143 11.14 9.37 23.84
N TYR A 144 11.02 9.52 22.54
CA TYR A 144 11.37 10.72 21.78
C TYR A 144 10.18 11.64 21.50
N GLY A 145 9.01 11.30 22.06
CA GLY A 145 7.81 12.11 21.99
C GLY A 145 6.87 11.80 20.83
N TYR A 146 7.13 10.73 20.06
CA TYR A 146 6.20 10.25 19.04
C TYR A 146 4.86 9.89 19.65
N GLY A 147 3.75 10.17 18.95
CA GLY A 147 2.40 9.99 19.45
C GLY A 147 1.93 11.05 20.49
N ARG A 148 2.89 11.74 21.15
CA ARG A 148 2.59 12.78 22.14
C ARG A 148 2.82 14.21 21.63
N LEU A 149 3.88 14.40 20.85
CA LEU A 149 4.23 15.69 20.24
C LEU A 149 3.91 15.61 18.74
N PRO A 150 2.96 16.39 18.24
CA PRO A 150 2.46 16.24 16.88
C PRO A 150 3.49 16.54 15.78
N ASP A 151 4.58 17.26 16.09
CA ASP A 151 5.66 17.54 15.14
C ASP A 151 6.82 16.54 15.22
N VAL A 152 6.69 15.49 16.03
CA VAL A 152 7.61 14.35 16.03
C VAL A 152 7.03 13.27 15.11
N VAL A 153 7.70 13.05 14.00
CA VAL A 153 7.28 12.13 12.95
C VAL A 153 8.34 11.08 12.68
N THR A 154 7.96 9.94 12.18
CA THR A 154 8.89 8.90 11.71
C THR A 154 9.57 9.30 10.41
N GLY A 155 10.64 8.60 10.03
CA GLY A 155 11.29 8.81 8.74
C GLY A 155 10.36 8.53 7.55
N MET A 156 9.45 7.56 7.69
CA MET A 156 8.45 7.24 6.65
C MET A 156 7.40 8.33 6.51
N GLU A 157 6.85 8.82 7.63
CA GLU A 157 5.93 9.95 7.63
C GLU A 157 6.58 11.20 7.03
N PHE A 158 7.83 11.47 7.39
CA PHE A 158 8.57 12.59 6.82
C PHE A 158 8.79 12.43 5.30
N GLU A 159 9.11 11.23 4.84
CA GLU A 159 9.24 10.92 3.42
C GLU A 159 7.92 11.18 2.69
N ARG A 160 6.79 10.77 3.26
CA ARG A 160 5.46 11.07 2.70
C ARG A 160 5.15 12.56 2.66
N LEU A 161 5.50 13.32 3.68
CA LEU A 161 5.35 14.78 3.68
C LEU A 161 6.21 15.46 2.59
N THR A 162 7.39 14.93 2.30
CA THR A 162 8.28 15.50 1.26
C THR A 162 7.99 15.02 -0.15
N SER A 163 7.18 13.97 -0.30
CA SER A 163 6.79 13.43 -1.60
C SER A 163 5.83 14.37 -2.34
N ALA A 164 6.07 14.60 -3.63
CA ALA A 164 5.18 15.40 -4.48
C ALA A 164 3.76 14.80 -4.58
N SER A 165 3.63 13.47 -4.45
CA SER A 165 2.35 12.75 -4.41
C SER A 165 1.84 12.49 -2.98
N GLY A 166 2.54 13.01 -1.98
CA GLY A 166 2.16 12.86 -0.57
C GLY A 166 1.06 13.86 -0.15
N PRO A 167 0.60 13.77 1.11
CA PRO A 167 -0.54 14.51 1.61
C PRO A 167 -0.37 16.04 1.58
N THR A 168 0.87 16.51 1.57
CA THR A 168 1.22 17.94 1.55
C THR A 168 1.75 18.41 0.19
N MET A 169 1.71 17.56 -0.84
CA MET A 169 2.23 17.85 -2.19
C MET A 169 3.71 18.34 -2.14
N GLY A 170 4.53 17.68 -1.34
CA GLY A 170 5.96 17.98 -1.19
C GLY A 170 6.30 19.19 -0.33
N LYS A 171 5.31 19.81 0.31
CA LYS A 171 5.55 20.93 1.21
C LYS A 171 5.83 20.40 2.62
N ILE A 172 7.00 20.70 3.15
CA ILE A 172 7.38 20.34 4.53
C ILE A 172 6.64 21.26 5.50
N ILE A 173 5.48 20.81 5.94
CA ILE A 173 4.64 21.52 6.91
C ILE A 173 4.63 20.76 8.24
N ARG A 174 4.44 21.49 9.31
CA ARG A 174 4.30 20.92 10.66
C ARG A 174 2.90 20.33 10.82
N PRO A 175 2.78 19.07 11.26
CA PRO A 175 1.47 18.48 11.54
C PRO A 175 0.63 19.27 12.57
N SER A 176 1.29 19.94 13.53
CA SER A 176 0.62 20.67 14.61
C SER A 176 -0.20 21.87 14.13
N ASP A 177 0.27 22.60 13.12
CA ASP A 177 -0.34 23.89 12.75
C ASP A 177 -0.36 24.19 11.24
N GLY A 178 0.09 23.23 10.40
CA GLY A 178 0.10 23.37 8.95
C GLY A 178 1.10 24.40 8.38
N ARG A 179 1.96 24.98 9.23
CA ARG A 179 2.96 25.97 8.79
C ARG A 179 4.25 25.30 8.32
N HIS A 180 5.01 25.99 7.47
CA HIS A 180 6.30 25.50 7.04
C HIS A 180 7.26 25.29 8.21
N ALA A 181 7.93 24.14 8.24
CA ALA A 181 8.97 23.85 9.20
C ALA A 181 10.22 24.69 8.85
N LYS A 182 10.67 25.52 9.81
CA LYS A 182 11.87 26.36 9.63
C LYS A 182 13.16 25.66 10.05
N ARG A 183 13.07 24.69 10.94
CA ARG A 183 14.19 23.88 11.43
C ARG A 183 13.71 22.45 11.60
N ILE A 184 14.53 21.50 11.18
CA ILE A 184 14.26 20.07 11.24
C ILE A 184 15.46 19.42 11.90
N ALA A 185 15.21 18.52 12.86
CA ALA A 185 16.22 17.70 13.48
C ALA A 185 15.96 16.22 13.12
N PHE A 186 17.00 15.52 12.71
CA PHE A 186 16.96 14.10 12.43
C PHE A 186 17.65 13.33 13.54
N LEU A 187 16.92 12.44 14.20
CA LEU A 187 17.45 11.47 15.14
C LEU A 187 17.59 10.13 14.40
N GLN A 188 18.82 9.72 14.15
CA GLN A 188 19.11 8.50 13.40
C GLN A 188 19.51 7.35 14.34
N CYS A 189 19.33 6.11 13.86
CA CYS A 189 19.71 4.90 14.56
C CYS A 189 19.01 4.67 15.92
N ILE A 190 17.81 5.23 16.09
CA ILE A 190 16.98 5.03 17.28
C ILE A 190 16.66 3.53 17.41
N GLY A 191 16.80 2.99 18.64
CA GLY A 191 16.53 1.58 18.95
C GLY A 191 17.60 0.59 18.47
N VAL A 192 18.65 1.04 17.78
CA VAL A 192 19.78 0.20 17.33
C VAL A 192 21.04 0.47 18.12
N ARG A 193 21.23 1.69 18.61
CA ARG A 193 22.40 2.14 19.37
C ARG A 193 22.06 2.66 20.76
N ASP A 194 20.83 2.55 21.17
CA ASP A 194 20.38 2.94 22.51
C ASP A 194 20.85 1.83 23.48
N LEU A 195 21.83 2.12 24.31
CA LEU A 195 22.31 1.26 25.41
C LEU A 195 21.48 1.51 26.67
#